data_f6d6e23fc1c86f390cdbcf818ea42bf8
#
_entry.id   f6d6e23fc1c86f390cdbcf818ea42bf8
#
_cell.length_a   1.000
_cell.length_b   1.000
_cell.length_c   1.000
_cell.angle_alpha   90.00
_cell.angle_beta   90.00
_cell.angle_gamma   90.00
#
_symmetry.space_group_name_H-M   'P 1'
#
loop_
_entity.id
_entity.type
_entity.pdbx_description
1 polymer ?
#
loop_
_entity_poly.entity_id
_entity_poly.type
_entity_poly.pdbx_seq_one_letter_code
_entity_poly.pdbx_strand_id
1 'polypeptide(L)'
;IKNKFYLLEEFILEQIRNNNNIKANKFDQNVLIHGHCHQKSQDRMKGLTNLLSELNINNKMIESSCCGMAGSFGYDSKTYDVSKKMANLSLIPAINNSGEKDFIVANGTSCRHQISDLSEKKGKHVSELLFKIFETVN
;
A
#
# COMPACT_ATOMS: atom_id res chain seq x y z
N ILE A 1 10.62 -23.57 -18.71
CA ILE A 1 11.07 -22.69 -17.61
C ILE A 1 9.86 -21.84 -17.23
N LYS A 2 9.15 -22.19 -16.16
CA LYS A 2 8.14 -21.30 -15.58
C LYS A 2 8.89 -20.12 -14.96
N ASN A 3 8.96 -18.99 -15.67
CA ASN A 3 9.45 -17.75 -15.10
C ASN A 3 8.51 -17.37 -13.96
N LYS A 4 8.98 -17.51 -12.74
CA LYS A 4 8.26 -17.02 -11.56
C LYS A 4 8.48 -15.51 -11.49
N PHE A 5 7.43 -14.74 -11.73
CA PHE A 5 7.43 -13.31 -11.46
C PHE A 5 6.83 -13.06 -10.09
N TYR A 6 7.57 -12.37 -9.25
CA TYR A 6 7.15 -12.00 -7.90
C TYR A 6 6.93 -10.49 -7.81
N LEU A 7 5.93 -10.09 -7.05
CA LEU A 7 5.95 -8.76 -6.45
C LEU A 7 7.00 -8.73 -5.33
N LEU A 8 7.50 -7.55 -4.99
CA LEU A 8 8.54 -7.40 -3.97
C LEU A 8 8.14 -8.06 -2.65
N GLU A 9 6.93 -7.81 -2.19
CA GLU A 9 6.38 -8.38 -0.96
C GLU A 9 6.23 -9.90 -1.01
N GLU A 10 5.89 -10.47 -2.16
CA GLU A 10 5.81 -11.92 -2.37
C GLU A 10 7.19 -12.56 -2.27
N PHE A 11 8.20 -11.92 -2.91
CA PHE A 11 9.58 -12.38 -2.84
C PHE A 11 10.13 -12.36 -1.41
N ILE A 12 9.93 -11.26 -0.70
CA ILE A 12 10.38 -11.12 0.69
C ILE A 12 9.72 -12.16 1.58
N LEU A 13 8.42 -12.39 1.42
CA LEU A 13 7.70 -13.42 2.17
C LEU A 13 8.31 -14.82 1.94
N GLU A 14 8.62 -15.15 0.69
CA GLU A 14 9.28 -16.42 0.36
C GLU A 14 10.67 -16.52 1.00
N GLN A 15 11.46 -15.43 0.98
CA GLN A 15 12.78 -15.41 1.60
C GLN A 15 12.71 -15.60 3.14
N ILE A 16 11.76 -14.95 3.81
CA ILE A 16 11.58 -15.10 5.26
C ILE A 16 11.23 -16.55 5.62
N ARG A 17 10.34 -17.17 4.85
CA ARG A 17 9.94 -18.58 5.08
C ARG A 17 11.06 -19.57 4.84
N ASN A 18 11.94 -19.28 3.90
CA ASN A 18 13.06 -20.17 3.54
C ASN A 18 14.33 -19.89 4.33
N ASN A 19 14.42 -18.78 5.05
CA ASN A 19 15.65 -18.37 5.74
C ASN A 19 15.34 -17.76 7.10
N ASN A 20 15.51 -18.57 8.14
CA ASN A 20 15.28 -18.17 9.54
C ASN A 20 16.25 -17.07 10.06
N ASN A 21 17.25 -16.69 9.30
CA ASN A 21 18.21 -15.65 9.70
C ASN A 21 17.73 -14.24 9.36
N ILE A 22 16.66 -14.09 8.57
CA ILE A 22 16.07 -12.79 8.26
C ILE A 22 15.24 -12.35 9.45
N LYS A 23 15.69 -11.31 10.14
CA LYS A 23 15.00 -10.74 11.31
C LYS A 23 14.38 -9.40 10.93
N ALA A 24 13.14 -9.23 11.31
CA ALA A 24 12.44 -7.96 11.21
C ALA A 24 12.57 -7.17 12.52
N ASN A 25 12.69 -5.86 12.40
CA ASN A 25 12.60 -4.97 13.56
C ASN A 25 11.16 -4.89 14.05
N LYS A 26 10.99 -4.54 15.31
CA LYS A 26 9.67 -4.24 15.86
C LYS A 26 9.07 -3.05 15.13
N PHE A 27 7.85 -3.21 14.63
CA PHE A 27 7.11 -2.16 13.95
C PHE A 27 5.75 -1.98 14.65
N ASP A 28 5.62 -0.90 15.39
CA ASP A 28 4.47 -0.66 16.30
C ASP A 28 3.35 0.18 15.67
N GLN A 29 3.46 0.51 14.37
CA GLN A 29 2.42 1.27 13.67
C GLN A 29 1.43 0.31 13.00
N ASN A 30 0.15 0.67 12.96
CA ASN A 30 -0.79 -0.04 12.09
C ASN A 30 -0.52 0.32 10.64
N VAL A 31 -0.73 -0.61 9.74
CA VAL A 31 -0.55 -0.43 8.30
C VAL A 31 -1.91 -0.43 7.61
N LEU A 32 -2.28 0.69 7.01
CA LEU A 32 -3.43 0.77 6.10
C LEU A 32 -2.95 0.57 4.67
N ILE A 33 -3.58 -0.34 3.96
CA ILE A 33 -3.18 -0.72 2.60
C ILE A 33 -4.24 -0.27 1.60
N HIS A 34 -3.87 0.63 0.69
CA HIS A 34 -4.66 0.90 -0.51
C HIS A 34 -4.13 0.07 -1.67
N GLY A 35 -4.93 -0.91 -2.10
CA GLY A 35 -4.56 -1.78 -3.22
C GLY A 35 -4.61 -1.04 -4.56
N HIS A 36 -3.52 -1.13 -5.34
CA HIS A 36 -3.50 -0.65 -6.71
C HIS A 36 -4.47 -1.45 -7.60
N CYS A 37 -5.16 -0.79 -8.52
CA CYS A 37 -6.18 -1.43 -9.37
C CYS A 37 -5.67 -2.67 -10.09
N HIS A 38 -4.43 -2.64 -10.62
CA HIS A 38 -3.80 -3.79 -11.28
C HIS A 38 -3.55 -4.96 -10.32
N GLN A 39 -3.11 -4.70 -9.09
CA GLN A 39 -2.92 -5.75 -8.09
C GLN A 39 -4.26 -6.37 -7.69
N LYS A 40 -5.30 -5.54 -7.54
CA LYS A 40 -6.67 -6.02 -7.25
C LYS A 40 -7.23 -6.88 -8.37
N SER A 41 -7.07 -6.45 -9.63
CA SER A 41 -7.59 -7.19 -10.78
C SER A 41 -6.92 -8.56 -10.98
N GLN A 42 -5.72 -8.76 -10.45
CA GLN A 42 -4.95 -9.99 -10.53
C GLN A 42 -5.00 -10.83 -9.23
N ASP A 43 -5.84 -10.45 -8.27
CA ASP A 43 -5.91 -11.06 -6.92
C ASP A 43 -4.53 -11.15 -6.19
N ARG A 44 -3.64 -10.18 -6.44
CA ARG A 44 -2.26 -10.17 -5.90
C ARG A 44 -2.10 -9.32 -4.63
N MET A 45 -3.20 -9.00 -3.96
CA MET A 45 -3.15 -8.23 -2.71
C MET A 45 -2.72 -9.07 -1.50
N LYS A 46 -2.89 -10.39 -1.57
CA LYS A 46 -2.59 -11.32 -0.47
C LYS A 46 -1.11 -11.38 -0.10
N GLY A 47 -0.21 -11.11 -1.04
CA GLY A 47 1.23 -11.13 -0.78
C GLY A 47 1.64 -10.19 0.36
N LEU A 48 1.21 -8.94 0.29
CA LEU A 48 1.53 -7.94 1.32
C LEU A 48 0.83 -8.23 2.65
N THR A 49 -0.46 -8.53 2.64
CA THR A 49 -1.19 -8.82 3.88
C THR A 49 -0.64 -10.04 4.60
N ASN A 50 -0.28 -11.09 3.86
CA ASN A 50 0.33 -12.29 4.42
C ASN A 50 1.73 -12.00 5.00
N LEU A 51 2.54 -11.22 4.30
CA LEU A 51 3.86 -10.81 4.79
C LEU A 51 3.74 -10.05 6.12
N LEU A 52 2.87 -9.06 6.19
CA LEU A 52 2.68 -8.27 7.41
C LEU A 52 2.12 -9.11 8.56
N SER A 53 1.20 -10.02 8.26
CA SER A 53 0.65 -10.95 9.27
C SER A 53 1.71 -11.90 9.80
N GLU A 54 2.59 -12.42 8.95
CA GLU A 54 3.69 -13.29 9.36
C GLU A 54 4.72 -12.56 10.24
N LEU A 55 4.89 -11.26 10.03
CA LEU A 55 5.71 -10.39 10.86
C LEU A 55 4.99 -9.85 12.11
N ASN A 56 3.77 -10.30 12.38
CA ASN A 56 2.92 -9.81 13.46
C ASN A 56 2.66 -8.28 13.42
N ILE A 57 2.63 -7.70 12.23
CA ILE A 57 2.32 -6.29 12.01
C ILE A 57 0.82 -6.13 11.76
N ASN A 58 0.17 -5.31 12.58
CA ASN A 58 -1.25 -5.04 12.41
C ASN A 58 -1.50 -4.33 11.09
N ASN A 59 -2.36 -4.91 10.26
CA ASN A 59 -2.63 -4.37 8.93
C ASN A 59 -4.10 -4.47 8.57
N LYS A 60 -4.56 -3.51 7.78
CA LYS A 60 -5.93 -3.45 7.28
C LYS A 60 -5.96 -2.98 5.83
N MET A 61 -6.66 -3.73 4.99
CA MET A 61 -6.97 -3.29 3.62
C MET A 61 -8.08 -2.23 3.65
N ILE A 62 -7.85 -1.12 2.95
CA ILE A 62 -8.90 -0.13 2.70
C ILE A 62 -9.84 -0.69 1.62
N GLU A 63 -11.10 -0.84 1.96
CA GLU A 63 -12.14 -1.24 1.01
C GLU A 63 -12.50 -0.05 0.11
N SER A 64 -11.66 0.18 -0.88
CA SER A 64 -11.84 1.21 -1.90
C SER A 64 -11.86 0.60 -3.29
N SER A 65 -12.66 1.16 -4.21
CA SER A 65 -12.66 0.73 -5.61
C SER A 65 -11.43 1.27 -6.34
N CYS A 66 -11.38 2.56 -6.58
CA CYS A 66 -10.33 3.26 -7.30
C CYS A 66 -9.94 4.54 -6.55
N CYS A 67 -8.69 4.98 -6.73
CA CYS A 67 -8.26 6.29 -6.23
C CYS A 67 -8.73 7.46 -7.10
N GLY A 68 -9.32 7.20 -8.26
CA GLY A 68 -9.78 8.23 -9.20
C GLY A 68 -8.73 8.73 -10.20
N MET A 69 -7.49 8.28 -10.11
CA MET A 69 -6.36 8.84 -10.88
C MET A 69 -5.98 8.02 -12.13
N ALA A 70 -6.88 7.24 -12.70
CA ALA A 70 -6.56 6.36 -13.84
C ALA A 70 -5.78 7.09 -14.95
N GLY A 71 -4.48 6.80 -15.08
CA GLY A 71 -3.58 7.49 -16.02
C GLY A 71 -3.59 9.00 -15.82
N SER A 72 -3.93 9.76 -16.87
CA SER A 72 -4.06 11.21 -16.86
C SER A 72 -5.42 11.73 -16.36
N PHE A 73 -6.37 10.84 -16.10
CA PHE A 73 -7.76 11.19 -15.77
C PHE A 73 -7.88 12.18 -14.61
N GLY A 74 -7.12 11.98 -13.54
CA GLY A 74 -7.12 12.86 -12.38
C GLY A 74 -6.33 14.18 -12.57
N TYR A 75 -5.63 14.34 -13.70
CA TYR A 75 -4.89 15.55 -14.03
C TYR A 75 -5.58 16.41 -15.10
N ASP A 76 -6.58 15.87 -15.81
CA ASP A 76 -7.33 16.62 -16.81
C ASP A 76 -8.40 17.47 -16.10
N SER A 77 -8.43 18.77 -16.43
CA SER A 77 -9.39 19.73 -15.87
C SER A 77 -10.86 19.32 -16.05
N LYS A 78 -11.17 18.59 -17.13
CA LYS A 78 -12.54 18.11 -17.42
C LYS A 78 -12.98 16.95 -16.52
N THR A 79 -12.04 16.16 -16.04
CA THR A 79 -12.32 14.94 -15.24
C THR A 79 -11.85 15.03 -13.79
N TYR A 80 -11.14 16.10 -13.42
CA TYR A 80 -10.61 16.32 -12.09
C TYR A 80 -11.66 16.24 -10.98
N ASP A 81 -12.82 16.86 -11.16
CA ASP A 81 -13.89 16.81 -10.16
C ASP A 81 -14.48 15.41 -9.99
N VAL A 82 -14.58 14.65 -11.07
CA VAL A 82 -15.01 13.25 -11.01
C VAL A 82 -13.97 12.41 -10.28
N SER A 83 -12.68 12.62 -10.58
CA SER A 83 -11.57 11.95 -9.89
C SER A 83 -11.62 12.17 -8.38
N LYS A 84 -11.81 13.43 -7.95
CA LYS A 84 -11.97 13.75 -6.51
C LYS A 84 -13.17 13.06 -5.88
N LYS A 85 -14.32 13.06 -6.57
CA LYS A 85 -15.51 12.37 -6.09
C LYS A 85 -15.27 10.88 -5.91
N MET A 86 -14.58 10.24 -6.86
CA MET A 86 -14.22 8.81 -6.76
C MET A 86 -13.34 8.53 -5.55
N ALA A 87 -12.30 9.32 -5.32
CA ALA A 87 -11.43 9.18 -4.14
C ALA A 87 -12.19 9.36 -2.83
N ASN A 88 -13.14 10.29 -2.79
CA ASN A 88 -13.94 10.62 -1.62
C ASN A 88 -15.07 9.62 -1.33
N LEU A 89 -15.34 8.65 -2.20
CA LEU A 89 -16.32 7.58 -1.90
C LEU A 89 -15.87 6.69 -0.74
N SER A 90 -14.59 6.37 -0.66
CA SER A 90 -14.09 5.45 0.37
C SER A 90 -12.63 5.68 0.76
N LEU A 91 -11.73 5.97 -0.21
CA LEU A 91 -10.30 6.06 0.07
C LEU A 91 -9.96 7.19 1.04
N ILE A 92 -10.34 8.40 0.71
CA ILE A 92 -10.01 9.59 1.52
C ILE A 92 -10.69 9.55 2.90
N PRO A 93 -11.98 9.19 3.03
CA PRO A 93 -12.59 9.00 4.33
C PRO A 93 -11.88 7.96 5.20
N ALA A 94 -11.47 6.83 4.62
CA ALA A 94 -10.74 5.79 5.36
C ALA A 94 -9.38 6.31 5.87
N ILE A 95 -8.68 7.10 5.04
CA ILE A 95 -7.39 7.71 5.40
C ILE A 95 -7.57 8.77 6.50
N ASN A 96 -8.57 9.64 6.37
CA ASN A 96 -8.83 10.69 7.36
C ASN A 96 -9.25 10.11 8.72
N ASN A 97 -9.93 8.99 8.73
CA ASN A 97 -10.35 8.27 9.94
C ASN A 97 -9.23 7.37 10.53
N SER A 98 -8.10 7.24 9.88
CA SER A 98 -6.98 6.45 10.40
C SER A 98 -6.25 7.19 11.54
N GLY A 99 -5.54 6.45 12.38
CA GLY A 99 -4.73 7.01 13.45
C GLY A 99 -3.63 7.94 12.90
N GLU A 100 -3.22 8.92 13.71
CA GLU A 100 -2.18 9.87 13.31
C GLU A 100 -0.85 9.18 12.95
N LYS A 101 -0.52 8.10 13.65
CA LYS A 101 0.71 7.33 13.47
C LYS A 101 0.56 6.17 12.48
N ASP A 102 -0.61 5.94 11.92
CA ASP A 102 -0.82 4.84 10.99
C ASP A 102 0.01 5.02 9.72
N PHE A 103 0.61 3.91 9.25
CA PHE A 103 1.41 3.90 8.03
C PHE A 103 0.52 3.55 6.84
N ILE A 104 0.44 4.45 5.87
CA ILE A 104 -0.42 4.26 4.69
C ILE A 104 0.42 3.74 3.54
N VAL A 105 0.12 2.52 3.08
CA VAL A 105 0.75 1.90 1.91
C VAL A 105 -0.12 2.06 0.67
N ALA A 106 0.46 2.61 -0.38
CA ALA A 106 -0.14 2.69 -1.71
C ALA A 106 0.96 2.51 -2.77
N ASN A 107 0.96 1.37 -3.48
CA ASN A 107 2.01 1.05 -4.45
C ASN A 107 1.93 1.89 -5.73
N GLY A 108 0.73 2.30 -6.14
CA GLY A 108 0.55 3.15 -7.31
C GLY A 108 1.01 4.59 -7.07
N THR A 109 1.86 5.13 -7.95
CA THR A 109 2.30 6.54 -7.88
C THR A 109 1.14 7.50 -7.93
N SER A 110 0.19 7.30 -8.86
CA SER A 110 -1.02 8.10 -8.96
C SER A 110 -1.87 8.05 -7.69
N CYS A 111 -1.95 6.86 -7.05
CA CYS A 111 -2.67 6.73 -5.78
C CYS A 111 -2.01 7.55 -4.66
N ARG A 112 -0.67 7.56 -4.59
CA ARG A 112 0.05 8.38 -3.61
C ARG A 112 -0.13 9.87 -3.84
N HIS A 113 -0.13 10.32 -5.09
CA HIS A 113 -0.43 11.71 -5.44
C HIS A 113 -1.84 12.08 -4.98
N GLN A 114 -2.85 11.29 -5.32
CA GLN A 114 -4.24 11.55 -4.93
C GLN A 114 -4.42 11.63 -3.41
N ILE A 115 -3.77 10.74 -2.67
CA ILE A 115 -3.78 10.77 -1.20
C ILE A 115 -3.15 12.06 -0.68
N SER A 116 -2.00 12.44 -1.22
CA SER A 116 -1.29 13.67 -0.82
C SER A 116 -2.06 14.94 -1.16
N ASP A 117 -2.79 14.94 -2.27
CA ASP A 117 -3.53 16.11 -2.75
C ASP A 117 -4.87 16.30 -2.02
N LEU A 118 -5.49 15.22 -1.55
CA LEU A 118 -6.83 15.23 -0.97
C LEU A 118 -6.87 14.95 0.55
N SER A 119 -5.71 14.73 1.18
CA SER A 119 -5.60 14.55 2.63
C SER A 119 -4.31 15.17 3.17
N GLU A 120 -4.22 15.34 4.47
CA GLU A 120 -2.99 15.79 5.13
C GLU A 120 -1.96 14.66 5.32
N LYS A 121 -2.32 13.43 4.95
CA LYS A 121 -1.47 12.25 5.08
C LYS A 121 -0.78 11.90 3.76
N LYS A 122 0.31 11.16 3.85
CA LYS A 122 1.08 10.72 2.69
C LYS A 122 1.02 9.20 2.56
N GLY A 123 0.57 8.73 1.40
CA GLY A 123 0.76 7.33 1.02
C GLY A 123 2.23 7.06 0.70
N LYS A 124 2.72 5.89 1.07
CA LYS A 124 4.09 5.43 0.84
C LYS A 124 4.12 4.15 0.03
N HIS A 125 5.20 3.93 -0.70
CA HIS A 125 5.38 2.66 -1.41
C HIS A 125 5.73 1.53 -0.42
N VAL A 126 5.38 0.29 -0.77
CA VAL A 126 5.68 -0.87 0.08
C VAL A 126 7.17 -1.00 0.39
N SER A 127 8.06 -0.62 -0.52
CA SER A 127 9.50 -0.63 -0.27
C SER A 127 9.94 0.27 0.88
N GLU A 128 9.26 1.39 1.10
CA GLU A 128 9.55 2.29 2.23
C GLU A 128 9.13 1.65 3.57
N LEU A 129 8.04 0.90 3.57
CA LEU A 129 7.63 0.11 4.73
C LEU A 129 8.62 -1.01 5.01
N LEU A 130 8.98 -1.78 3.98
CA LEU A 130 9.94 -2.89 4.11
C LEU A 130 11.32 -2.40 4.54
N PHE A 131 11.78 -1.25 4.02
CA PHE A 131 13.02 -0.64 4.49
C PHE A 131 12.99 -0.38 6.00
N LYS A 132 11.92 0.22 6.53
CA LYS A 132 11.78 0.46 7.97
C LYS A 132 11.75 -0.82 8.80
N ILE A 133 11.13 -1.88 8.27
CA ILE A 133 11.02 -3.18 8.95
C ILE A 133 12.36 -3.91 9.00
N PHE A 134 13.17 -3.81 7.93
CA PHE A 134 14.41 -4.56 7.78
C PHE A 134 15.67 -3.70 7.87
N GLU A 135 15.54 -2.41 8.15
CA GLU A 135 16.68 -1.52 8.36
C GLU A 135 17.53 -2.02 9.53
N THR A 136 18.80 -2.29 9.28
CA THR A 136 19.75 -2.56 10.35
C THR A 136 20.07 -1.26 11.07
N VAL A 137 19.63 -1.15 12.31
CA VAL A 137 20.08 -0.07 13.19
C VAL A 137 21.54 -0.40 13.58
N ASN A 138 22.47 0.31 12.97
CA ASN A 138 23.89 0.27 13.39
C ASN A 138 24.08 1.06 14.67
#